data_9611c9afc0dad883a6c7f5893fd9c49b
#
_entry.id   9611c9afc0dad883a6c7f5893fd9c49b
#
_cell.length_a   1.000
_cell.length_b   1.000
_cell.length_c   1.000
_cell.angle_alpha   90.00
_cell.angle_beta   90.00
_cell.angle_gamma   90.00
#
_symmetry.space_group_name_H-M   'P 1'
#
loop_
_entity.id
_entity.type
_entity.pdbx_description
1 polymer ?
#
loop_
_entity_poly.entity_id
_entity_poly.type
_entity_poly.pdbx_seq_one_letter_code
_entity_poly.pdbx_strand_id
1 'polypeptide(L)'
;LDGYLKADSEPTLKFARLCHSKKIKRFIYTGTIDSLHLAEPGKIKESDGVDSQITRRNNYAHSKAITESKLNAMYREDNFPLVIVRPAIVLGAGGPVNHVGVANWFGLGRCAFWGNGENLIPTVLVGDIVNGLIAAIDAEGIEGKTYNLSAEPCISARDYVAEVEKELGSKIMTASSSAFGHYIGDIFKWFIKVLARHPDKSRGPSI
;
A
#
# COMPACT_ATOMS: atom_id res chain seq x y z
N LEU A 1 7.99 4.85 13.03
CA LEU A 1 8.65 3.89 12.13
C LEU A 1 9.16 2.66 12.89
N ASP A 2 9.85 2.84 14.02
CA ASP A 2 10.47 1.74 14.78
C ASP A 2 9.52 0.59 15.12
N GLY A 3 8.28 0.89 15.50
CA GLY A 3 7.26 -0.13 15.75
C GLY A 3 6.99 -0.99 14.52
N TYR A 4 6.88 -0.38 13.34
CA TYR A 4 6.69 -1.11 12.09
C TYR A 4 7.93 -1.93 11.70
N LEU A 5 9.13 -1.39 11.89
CA LEU A 5 10.37 -2.13 11.61
C LEU A 5 10.48 -3.37 12.49
N LYS A 6 10.18 -3.25 13.77
CA LYS A 6 10.21 -4.38 14.72
C LYS A 6 9.12 -5.42 14.47
N ALA A 7 7.92 -4.97 14.04
CA ALA A 7 6.78 -5.87 13.86
C ALA A 7 6.75 -6.56 12.48
N ASP A 8 7.29 -5.93 11.43
CA ASP A 8 7.21 -6.42 10.05
C ASP A 8 8.59 -6.66 9.43
N SER A 9 9.45 -5.65 9.40
CA SER A 9 10.73 -5.72 8.66
C SER A 9 11.72 -6.70 9.30
N GLU A 10 12.01 -6.56 10.59
CA GLU A 10 13.01 -7.39 11.27
C GLU A 10 12.65 -8.88 11.28
N PRO A 11 11.40 -9.30 11.62
CA PRO A 11 11.01 -10.70 11.54
C PRO A 11 11.09 -11.26 10.14
N THR A 12 10.62 -10.50 9.13
CA THR A 12 10.70 -10.91 7.72
C THR A 12 12.13 -11.17 7.29
N LEU A 13 13.07 -10.28 7.62
CA LEU A 13 14.48 -10.42 7.26
C LEU A 13 15.16 -11.56 8.01
N LYS A 14 14.81 -11.78 9.28
CA LYS A 14 15.31 -12.95 10.03
C LYS A 14 14.82 -14.24 9.41
N PHE A 15 13.54 -14.31 9.04
CA PHE A 15 12.96 -15.46 8.36
C PHE A 15 13.59 -15.69 6.99
N ALA A 16 13.80 -14.65 6.18
CA ALA A 16 14.46 -14.74 4.89
C ALA A 16 15.89 -15.33 5.01
N ARG A 17 16.68 -14.86 5.99
CA ARG A 17 18.03 -15.43 6.25
C ARG A 17 17.98 -16.91 6.64
N LEU A 18 17.01 -17.30 7.50
CA LEU A 18 16.80 -18.70 7.86
C LEU A 18 16.44 -19.53 6.61
N CYS A 19 15.52 -19.05 5.80
CA CYS A 19 15.14 -19.69 4.54
C CYS A 19 16.34 -19.86 3.60
N HIS A 20 17.16 -18.82 3.47
CA HIS A 20 18.38 -18.86 2.67
C HIS A 20 19.36 -19.93 3.17
N SER A 21 19.60 -20.02 4.49
CA SER A 21 20.47 -21.05 5.09
C SER A 21 19.94 -22.47 4.88
N LYS A 22 18.64 -22.64 4.68
CA LYS A 22 17.98 -23.92 4.37
C LYS A 22 17.89 -24.21 2.87
N LYS A 23 18.43 -23.34 2.01
CA LYS A 23 18.46 -23.50 0.55
C LYS A 23 17.06 -23.74 -0.03
N ILE A 24 16.08 -22.97 0.40
CA ILE A 24 14.72 -23.06 -0.15
C ILE A 24 14.74 -22.76 -1.66
N LYS A 25 13.77 -23.32 -2.38
CA LYS A 25 13.63 -23.12 -3.83
C LYS A 25 13.23 -21.68 -4.18
N ARG A 26 12.35 -21.06 -3.38
CA ARG A 26 11.84 -19.73 -3.64
C ARG A 26 11.30 -19.06 -2.37
N PHE A 27 11.49 -17.74 -2.29
CA PHE A 27 10.93 -16.88 -1.26
C PHE A 27 10.05 -15.82 -1.92
N ILE A 28 8.75 -15.87 -1.67
CA ILE A 28 7.80 -14.90 -2.21
C ILE A 28 7.49 -13.88 -1.13
N TYR A 29 7.85 -12.62 -1.39
CA TYR A 29 7.58 -11.51 -0.49
C TYR A 29 6.37 -10.71 -0.95
N THR A 30 5.37 -10.58 -0.10
CA THR A 30 4.23 -9.70 -0.34
C THR A 30 4.56 -8.28 0.11
N GLY A 31 4.92 -7.44 -0.85
CA GLY A 31 5.15 -6.01 -0.69
C GLY A 31 3.85 -5.20 -0.74
N THR A 32 3.91 -4.02 -1.31
CA THR A 32 2.74 -3.15 -1.55
C THR A 32 3.05 -2.12 -2.63
N ILE A 33 2.07 -1.74 -3.43
CA ILE A 33 2.21 -0.59 -4.34
C ILE A 33 2.30 0.75 -3.58
N ASP A 34 1.89 0.81 -2.30
CA ASP A 34 1.95 2.04 -1.49
C ASP A 34 3.39 2.53 -1.25
N SER A 35 4.40 1.69 -1.47
CA SER A 35 5.82 2.09 -1.42
C SER A 35 6.31 2.79 -2.69
N LEU A 36 5.52 2.81 -3.77
CA LEU A 36 5.87 3.38 -5.06
C LEU A 36 5.42 4.84 -5.17
N HIS A 37 6.00 5.56 -6.11
CA HIS A 37 5.57 6.93 -6.40
C HIS A 37 4.26 6.91 -7.20
N LEU A 38 3.16 7.32 -6.54
CA LEU A 38 1.80 7.28 -7.10
C LEU A 38 1.29 8.64 -7.60
N ALA A 39 2.15 9.67 -7.62
CA ALA A 39 1.72 11.05 -7.88
C ALA A 39 1.66 11.41 -9.36
N GLU A 40 2.25 10.62 -10.25
CA GLU A 40 2.24 10.91 -11.68
C GLU A 40 1.07 10.20 -12.39
N PRO A 41 0.37 10.89 -13.33
CA PRO A 41 -0.63 10.23 -14.15
C PRO A 41 0.05 9.20 -15.06
N GLY A 42 -0.38 7.96 -14.98
CA GLY A 42 0.14 6.88 -15.80
C GLY A 42 0.12 5.54 -15.11
N LYS A 43 0.50 4.50 -15.85
CA LYS A 43 0.62 3.15 -15.30
C LYS A 43 1.97 3.02 -14.60
N ILE A 44 1.92 2.63 -13.33
CA ILE A 44 3.10 2.29 -12.54
C ILE A 44 3.63 0.95 -13.01
N LYS A 45 4.91 0.90 -13.34
CA LYS A 45 5.60 -0.31 -13.81
C LYS A 45 6.36 -0.97 -12.65
N GLU A 46 6.61 -2.25 -12.78
CA GLU A 46 7.45 -3.00 -11.84
C GLU A 46 8.88 -2.47 -11.75
N SER A 47 9.38 -1.85 -12.84
CA SER A 47 10.68 -1.19 -12.89
C SER A 47 10.72 0.13 -12.15
N ASP A 48 9.56 0.71 -11.83
CA ASP A 48 9.52 1.96 -11.09
C ASP A 48 10.01 1.73 -9.66
N GLY A 49 10.92 2.59 -9.25
CA GLY A 49 11.54 2.47 -7.94
C GLY A 49 10.62 2.88 -6.80
N VAL A 50 11.12 2.69 -5.59
CA VAL A 50 10.52 3.22 -4.37
C VAL A 50 10.40 4.75 -4.49
N ASP A 51 9.32 5.30 -3.94
CA ASP A 51 9.11 6.74 -3.88
C ASP A 51 10.33 7.46 -3.30
N SER A 52 10.87 8.43 -4.02
CA SER A 52 12.03 9.23 -3.58
C SER A 52 11.74 10.00 -2.28
N GLN A 53 10.46 10.25 -1.98
CA GLN A 53 10.01 10.89 -0.76
C GLN A 53 9.40 9.91 0.25
N ILE A 54 9.76 8.63 0.18
CA ILE A 54 9.21 7.56 1.05
C ILE A 54 9.29 7.89 2.54
N THR A 55 10.27 8.68 2.97
CA THR A 55 10.40 9.14 4.35
C THR A 55 9.29 10.09 4.81
N ARG A 56 8.60 10.74 3.87
CA ARG A 56 7.44 11.61 4.12
C ARG A 56 6.12 10.86 4.10
N ARG A 57 6.11 9.65 3.56
CA ARG A 57 4.92 8.80 3.50
C ARG A 57 4.63 8.15 4.86
N ASN A 58 3.54 7.40 4.93
CA ASN A 58 3.17 6.69 6.14
C ASN A 58 4.24 5.65 6.55
N ASN A 59 4.29 5.30 7.84
CA ASN A 59 5.29 4.38 8.39
C ASN A 59 5.22 2.98 7.80
N TYR A 60 4.01 2.55 7.37
CA TYR A 60 3.79 1.25 6.73
C TYR A 60 4.52 1.18 5.38
N ALA A 61 4.24 2.13 4.48
CA ALA A 61 4.90 2.19 3.17
C ALA A 61 6.42 2.26 3.30
N HIS A 62 6.91 3.10 4.23
CA HIS A 62 8.34 3.24 4.50
C HIS A 62 8.96 1.93 5.01
N SER A 63 8.31 1.23 5.94
CA SER A 63 8.78 -0.07 6.46
C SER A 63 8.83 -1.12 5.35
N LYS A 64 7.79 -1.20 4.50
CA LYS A 64 7.74 -2.12 3.37
C LYS A 64 8.84 -1.84 2.35
N ALA A 65 9.09 -0.57 2.04
CA ALA A 65 10.18 -0.15 1.14
C ALA A 65 11.56 -0.56 1.68
N ILE A 66 11.82 -0.38 2.98
CA ILE A 66 13.06 -0.80 3.63
C ILE A 66 13.23 -2.32 3.54
N THR A 67 12.18 -3.08 3.82
CA THR A 67 12.20 -4.55 3.77
C THR A 67 12.50 -5.04 2.36
N GLU A 68 11.80 -4.50 1.37
CA GLU A 68 11.99 -4.83 -0.03
C GLU A 68 13.42 -4.52 -0.51
N SER A 69 13.95 -3.35 -0.15
CA SER A 69 15.32 -2.95 -0.48
C SER A 69 16.36 -3.95 0.07
N LYS A 70 16.19 -4.38 1.33
CA LYS A 70 17.10 -5.34 1.97
C LYS A 70 16.97 -6.75 1.37
N LEU A 71 15.77 -7.20 1.03
CA LEU A 71 15.57 -8.47 0.35
C LEU A 71 16.19 -8.46 -1.06
N ASN A 72 16.03 -7.34 -1.80
CA ASN A 72 16.69 -7.18 -3.09
C ASN A 72 18.23 -7.15 -2.99
N ALA A 73 18.80 -6.63 -1.90
CA ALA A 73 20.23 -6.75 -1.63
C ALA A 73 20.65 -8.20 -1.46
N MET A 74 19.92 -8.99 -0.66
CA MET A 74 20.17 -10.43 -0.51
C MET A 74 20.10 -11.18 -1.86
N TYR A 75 19.14 -10.82 -2.73
CA TYR A 75 19.08 -11.39 -4.08
C TYR A 75 20.35 -11.10 -4.89
N ARG A 76 20.80 -9.84 -4.90
CA ARG A 76 21.96 -9.42 -5.72
C ARG A 76 23.30 -9.94 -5.18
N GLU A 77 23.44 -10.01 -3.86
CA GLU A 77 24.71 -10.30 -3.20
C GLU A 77 24.88 -11.81 -2.87
N ASP A 78 23.78 -12.46 -2.49
CA ASP A 78 23.78 -13.83 -1.98
C ASP A 78 23.02 -14.81 -2.89
N ASN A 79 22.52 -14.37 -4.05
CA ASN A 79 21.65 -15.17 -4.93
C ASN A 79 20.41 -15.74 -4.20
N PHE A 80 19.84 -14.95 -3.27
CA PHE A 80 18.63 -15.33 -2.56
C PHE A 80 17.43 -15.48 -3.53
N PRO A 81 16.70 -16.61 -3.56
CA PRO A 81 15.67 -16.88 -4.57
C PRO A 81 14.39 -16.06 -4.34
N LEU A 82 14.50 -14.75 -4.45
CA LEU A 82 13.47 -13.77 -4.14
C LEU A 82 12.50 -13.56 -5.32
N VAL A 83 11.20 -13.52 -5.02
CA VAL A 83 10.15 -12.96 -5.89
C VAL A 83 9.36 -11.95 -5.06
N ILE A 84 9.07 -10.80 -5.63
CA ILE A 84 8.28 -9.75 -4.96
C ILE A 84 6.92 -9.63 -5.66
N VAL A 85 5.86 -9.64 -4.87
CA VAL A 85 4.50 -9.38 -5.33
C VAL A 85 3.97 -8.16 -4.57
N ARG A 86 3.58 -7.10 -5.29
CA ARG A 86 3.07 -5.84 -4.72
C ARG A 86 1.58 -5.71 -5.01
N PRO A 87 0.71 -6.11 -4.08
CA PRO A 87 -0.73 -5.92 -4.25
C PRO A 87 -1.10 -4.44 -4.23
N ALA A 88 -2.12 -4.11 -5.01
CA ALA A 88 -2.91 -2.89 -4.91
C ALA A 88 -3.84 -2.94 -3.67
N ILE A 89 -4.84 -2.06 -3.59
CA ILE A 89 -5.86 -2.11 -2.54
C ILE A 89 -6.63 -3.42 -2.67
N VAL A 90 -6.50 -4.26 -1.65
CA VAL A 90 -7.11 -5.59 -1.65
C VAL A 90 -8.59 -5.50 -1.26
N LEU A 91 -9.45 -6.00 -2.13
CA LEU A 91 -10.89 -6.09 -1.92
C LEU A 91 -11.33 -7.56 -1.86
N GLY A 92 -12.30 -7.86 -1.01
CA GLY A 92 -12.87 -9.21 -0.93
C GLY A 92 -13.70 -9.44 0.30
N ALA A 93 -14.34 -10.61 0.35
CA ALA A 93 -15.17 -11.00 1.48
C ALA A 93 -14.39 -10.96 2.80
N GLY A 94 -14.98 -10.36 3.82
CA GLY A 94 -14.36 -10.17 5.14
C GLY A 94 -13.44 -8.94 5.25
N GLY A 95 -13.15 -8.27 4.14
CA GLY A 95 -12.41 -7.00 4.14
C GLY A 95 -13.30 -5.79 4.42
N PRO A 96 -12.73 -4.66 4.89
CA PRO A 96 -13.48 -3.44 5.10
C PRO A 96 -13.83 -2.78 3.76
N VAL A 97 -15.07 -2.35 3.60
CA VAL A 97 -15.51 -1.57 2.42
C VAL A 97 -15.08 -0.10 2.49
N ASN A 98 -14.75 0.39 3.68
CA ASN A 98 -14.39 1.78 3.96
C ASN A 98 -12.87 1.98 3.94
N HIS A 99 -12.21 1.63 2.85
CA HIS A 99 -10.76 1.75 2.74
C HIS A 99 -10.30 3.20 2.55
N VAL A 100 -9.27 3.60 3.32
CA VAL A 100 -8.73 4.97 3.32
C VAL A 100 -8.16 5.40 1.96
N GLY A 101 -7.65 4.48 1.15
CA GLY A 101 -7.17 4.76 -0.21
C GLY A 101 -8.29 5.17 -1.19
N VAL A 102 -9.56 4.91 -0.86
CA VAL A 102 -10.72 5.31 -1.66
C VAL A 102 -11.20 6.70 -1.25
N ALA A 103 -11.43 6.89 0.04
CA ALA A 103 -11.96 8.13 0.60
C ALA A 103 -11.61 8.23 2.09
N ASN A 104 -11.80 9.42 2.65
CA ASN A 104 -11.81 9.61 4.10
C ASN A 104 -13.22 9.29 4.63
N TRP A 105 -13.36 8.22 5.41
CA TRP A 105 -14.64 7.68 5.87
C TRP A 105 -14.99 8.17 7.27
N PHE A 106 -16.25 8.58 7.45
CA PHE A 106 -16.85 8.98 8.72
C PHE A 106 -17.95 7.97 9.11
N GLY A 107 -17.57 6.72 9.33
CA GLY A 107 -18.47 5.57 9.41
C GLY A 107 -18.91 5.08 8.03
N LEU A 108 -19.89 4.18 7.98
CA LEU A 108 -20.37 3.61 6.70
C LEU A 108 -21.31 4.53 5.92
N GLY A 109 -21.87 5.56 6.54
CA GLY A 109 -22.87 6.45 5.91
C GLY A 109 -22.31 7.74 5.32
N ARG A 110 -21.04 8.05 5.50
CA ARG A 110 -20.43 9.31 5.04
C ARG A 110 -18.99 9.14 4.64
N CYS A 111 -18.59 9.76 3.51
CA CYS A 111 -17.18 9.87 3.16
C CYS A 111 -16.85 11.18 2.44
N ALA A 112 -15.58 11.55 2.45
CA ALA A 112 -15.04 12.65 1.66
C ALA A 112 -13.96 12.11 0.71
N PHE A 113 -14.17 12.29 -0.59
CA PHE A 113 -13.20 11.87 -1.60
C PHE A 113 -11.91 12.70 -1.50
N TRP A 114 -10.81 12.08 -1.86
CA TRP A 114 -9.58 12.75 -2.17
C TRP A 114 -9.75 13.48 -3.51
N GLY A 115 -9.93 14.80 -3.48
CA GLY A 115 -10.33 15.57 -4.65
C GLY A 115 -11.82 15.44 -4.96
N ASN A 116 -12.18 15.27 -6.23
CA ASN A 116 -13.56 15.15 -6.71
C ASN A 116 -14.07 13.69 -6.78
N GLY A 117 -13.22 12.71 -6.49
CA GLY A 117 -13.56 11.29 -6.56
C GLY A 117 -13.41 10.64 -7.94
N GLU A 118 -13.00 11.39 -8.95
CA GLU A 118 -12.74 10.86 -10.31
C GLU A 118 -11.37 10.19 -10.45
N ASN A 119 -10.52 10.28 -9.42
CA ASN A 119 -9.24 9.61 -9.40
C ASN A 119 -9.43 8.08 -9.46
N LEU A 120 -8.71 7.46 -10.37
CA LEU A 120 -8.67 6.01 -10.47
C LEU A 120 -7.94 5.43 -9.26
N ILE A 121 -8.52 4.40 -8.68
CA ILE A 121 -7.95 3.68 -7.54
C ILE A 121 -7.46 2.31 -7.99
N PRO A 122 -6.20 1.98 -7.75
CA PRO A 122 -5.70 0.64 -8.03
C PRO A 122 -6.27 -0.33 -6.98
N THR A 123 -7.08 -1.26 -7.45
CA THR A 123 -7.70 -2.31 -6.62
C THR A 123 -7.33 -3.68 -7.14
N VAL A 124 -7.46 -4.70 -6.32
CA VAL A 124 -7.29 -6.11 -6.71
C VAL A 124 -8.17 -7.00 -5.83
N LEU A 125 -8.78 -8.02 -6.39
CA LEU A 125 -9.56 -8.98 -5.62
C LEU A 125 -8.63 -9.94 -4.86
N VAL A 126 -9.01 -10.29 -3.64
CA VAL A 126 -8.24 -11.24 -2.81
C VAL A 126 -8.01 -12.57 -3.52
N GLY A 127 -8.99 -13.05 -4.30
CA GLY A 127 -8.86 -14.26 -5.11
C GLY A 127 -7.76 -14.16 -6.17
N ASP A 128 -7.64 -13.01 -6.82
CA ASP A 128 -6.60 -12.79 -7.84
C ASP A 128 -5.20 -12.73 -7.21
N ILE A 129 -5.07 -12.14 -6.01
CA ILE A 129 -3.80 -12.18 -5.27
C ILE A 129 -3.43 -13.61 -4.92
N VAL A 130 -4.37 -14.39 -4.40
CA VAL A 130 -4.13 -15.80 -4.05
C VAL A 130 -3.68 -16.58 -5.28
N ASN A 131 -4.38 -16.43 -6.42
CA ASN A 131 -4.01 -17.06 -7.67
C ASN A 131 -2.61 -16.62 -8.17
N GLY A 132 -2.31 -15.33 -8.06
CA GLY A 132 -1.00 -14.78 -8.42
C GLY A 132 0.13 -15.32 -7.53
N LEU A 133 -0.10 -15.43 -6.22
CA LEU A 133 0.87 -16.01 -5.28
C LEU A 133 1.09 -17.51 -5.54
N ILE A 134 0.02 -18.28 -5.81
CA ILE A 134 0.11 -19.69 -6.17
C ILE A 134 0.88 -19.86 -7.48
N ALA A 135 0.54 -19.08 -8.51
CA ALA A 135 1.26 -19.11 -9.77
C ALA A 135 2.76 -18.78 -9.61
N ALA A 136 3.08 -17.85 -8.71
CA ALA A 136 4.47 -17.51 -8.40
C ALA A 136 5.23 -18.64 -7.69
N ILE A 137 4.57 -19.63 -7.06
CA ILE A 137 5.23 -20.79 -6.46
C ILE A 137 5.84 -21.67 -7.54
N ASP A 138 5.12 -21.91 -8.62
CA ASP A 138 5.46 -22.90 -9.65
C ASP A 138 6.13 -22.31 -10.90
N ALA A 139 5.98 -21.02 -11.16
CA ALA A 139 6.53 -20.38 -12.35
C ALA A 139 8.06 -20.47 -12.38
N GLU A 140 8.63 -20.80 -13.55
CA GLU A 140 10.08 -20.93 -13.70
C GLU A 140 10.73 -19.61 -14.13
N GLY A 141 11.98 -19.38 -13.68
CA GLY A 141 12.80 -18.25 -14.12
C GLY A 141 12.28 -16.87 -13.69
N ILE A 142 11.58 -16.80 -12.55
CA ILE A 142 11.04 -15.55 -12.01
C ILE A 142 11.80 -15.00 -10.80
N GLU A 143 12.85 -15.66 -10.36
CA GLU A 143 13.70 -15.19 -9.27
C GLU A 143 14.30 -13.82 -9.63
N GLY A 144 14.24 -12.90 -8.67
CA GLY A 144 14.65 -11.51 -8.83
C GLY A 144 13.60 -10.62 -9.50
N LYS A 145 12.45 -11.17 -9.92
CA LYS A 145 11.37 -10.36 -10.52
C LYS A 145 10.42 -9.81 -9.46
N THR A 146 9.83 -8.69 -9.83
CA THR A 146 8.77 -8.01 -9.07
C THR A 146 7.53 -7.93 -9.94
N TYR A 147 6.35 -8.10 -9.33
CA TYR A 147 5.05 -8.02 -10.00
C TYR A 147 4.11 -7.10 -9.23
N ASN A 148 3.51 -6.14 -9.90
CA ASN A 148 2.42 -5.34 -9.36
C ASN A 148 1.09 -6.03 -9.67
N LEU A 149 0.27 -6.33 -8.67
CA LEU A 149 -1.05 -6.94 -8.85
C LEU A 149 -2.15 -5.89 -8.67
N SER A 150 -2.80 -5.53 -9.77
CA SER A 150 -3.92 -4.59 -9.82
C SER A 150 -4.94 -5.08 -10.84
N ALA A 151 -6.22 -4.80 -10.58
CA ALA A 151 -7.27 -5.01 -11.58
C ALA A 151 -7.13 -4.01 -12.73
N GLU A 152 -7.55 -4.41 -13.92
CA GLU A 152 -7.65 -3.54 -15.08
C GLU A 152 -9.00 -3.81 -15.78
N PRO A 153 -9.80 -2.76 -16.07
CA PRO A 153 -9.54 -1.35 -15.77
C PRO A 153 -9.65 -1.02 -14.26
N CYS A 154 -8.89 0.00 -13.81
CA CYS A 154 -9.11 0.59 -12.50
C CYS A 154 -10.44 1.33 -12.49
N ILE A 155 -11.13 1.34 -11.33
CA ILE A 155 -12.37 2.10 -11.12
C ILE A 155 -12.07 3.43 -10.45
N SER A 156 -12.96 4.41 -10.61
CA SER A 156 -12.86 5.66 -9.84
C SER A 156 -13.30 5.46 -8.39
N ALA A 157 -12.85 6.35 -7.50
CA ALA A 157 -13.30 6.33 -6.11
C ALA A 157 -14.81 6.55 -6.02
N ARG A 158 -15.40 7.34 -6.93
CA ARG A 158 -16.84 7.60 -7.02
C ARG A 158 -17.60 6.33 -7.43
N ASP A 159 -17.12 5.63 -8.46
CA ASP A 159 -17.76 4.38 -8.90
C ASP A 159 -17.68 3.30 -7.83
N TYR A 160 -16.56 3.22 -7.12
CA TYR A 160 -16.43 2.31 -5.98
C TYR A 160 -17.51 2.59 -4.92
N VAL A 161 -17.69 3.87 -4.52
CA VAL A 161 -18.71 4.22 -3.53
C VAL A 161 -20.11 3.94 -4.06
N ALA A 162 -20.38 4.16 -5.36
CA ALA A 162 -21.67 3.86 -5.97
C ALA A 162 -22.00 2.35 -5.93
N GLU A 163 -21.01 1.48 -6.18
CA GLU A 163 -21.23 0.04 -6.05
C GLU A 163 -21.45 -0.36 -4.57
N VAL A 164 -20.72 0.24 -3.63
CA VAL A 164 -20.95 0.00 -2.19
C VAL A 164 -22.37 0.44 -1.78
N GLU A 165 -22.86 1.59 -2.25
CA GLU A 165 -24.25 2.02 -2.01
C GLU A 165 -25.28 1.01 -2.50
N LYS A 166 -25.05 0.48 -3.69
CA LYS A 166 -25.93 -0.50 -4.33
C LYS A 166 -25.97 -1.80 -3.53
N GLU A 167 -24.82 -2.32 -3.11
CA GLU A 167 -24.73 -3.54 -2.31
C GLU A 167 -25.32 -3.38 -0.89
N LEU A 168 -25.14 -2.22 -0.27
CA LEU A 168 -25.69 -1.91 1.05
C LEU A 168 -27.19 -1.55 1.03
N GLY A 169 -27.75 -1.26 -0.14
CA GLY A 169 -29.13 -0.78 -0.29
C GLY A 169 -29.36 0.58 0.38
N SER A 170 -28.32 1.37 0.61
CA SER A 170 -28.40 2.67 1.30
C SER A 170 -27.44 3.69 0.73
N LYS A 171 -27.84 4.97 0.78
CA LYS A 171 -27.03 6.08 0.27
C LYS A 171 -25.90 6.44 1.23
N ILE A 172 -24.74 6.76 0.66
CA ILE A 172 -23.58 7.29 1.37
C ILE A 172 -23.47 8.77 1.05
N MET A 173 -23.48 9.61 2.08
CA MET A 173 -23.27 11.05 1.90
C MET A 173 -21.83 11.31 1.49
N THR A 174 -21.64 11.80 0.26
CA THR A 174 -20.30 12.06 -0.27
C THR A 174 -20.01 13.57 -0.26
N ALA A 175 -18.76 13.92 0.01
CA ALA A 175 -18.24 15.26 -0.12
C ALA A 175 -16.93 15.24 -0.93
N SER A 176 -16.64 16.31 -1.64
CA SER A 176 -15.33 16.52 -2.25
C SER A 176 -14.43 17.23 -1.26
N SER A 177 -13.17 16.84 -1.19
CA SER A 177 -12.18 17.52 -0.35
C SER A 177 -11.08 18.12 -1.23
N SER A 178 -10.71 19.38 -0.95
CA SER A 178 -9.57 19.98 -1.62
C SER A 178 -8.26 19.58 -0.95
N ALA A 179 -7.20 19.38 -1.74
CA ALA A 179 -5.86 19.13 -1.20
C ALA A 179 -5.42 20.24 -0.23
N PHE A 180 -5.78 21.49 -0.53
CA PHE A 180 -5.51 22.64 0.34
C PHE A 180 -6.24 22.57 1.68
N GLY A 181 -7.51 22.12 1.69
CA GLY A 181 -8.27 21.93 2.93
C GLY A 181 -7.68 20.83 3.81
N HIS A 182 -7.20 19.73 3.20
CA HIS A 182 -6.48 18.67 3.92
C HIS A 182 -5.17 19.18 4.52
N TYR A 183 -4.39 19.92 3.73
CA TYR A 183 -3.12 20.49 4.18
C TYR A 183 -3.30 21.41 5.39
N ILE A 184 -4.30 22.30 5.37
CA ILE A 184 -4.62 23.13 6.54
C ILE A 184 -5.03 22.28 7.74
N GLY A 185 -5.89 21.28 7.52
CA GLY A 185 -6.30 20.35 8.57
C GLY A 185 -5.12 19.59 9.19
N ASP A 186 -4.14 19.19 8.37
CA ASP A 186 -2.94 18.49 8.83
C ASP A 186 -1.96 19.43 9.56
N ILE A 187 -1.83 20.70 9.15
CA ILE A 187 -1.11 21.72 9.91
C ILE A 187 -1.73 21.86 11.32
N PHE A 188 -3.06 21.96 11.39
CA PHE A 188 -3.76 22.12 12.66
C PHE A 188 -3.58 20.87 13.57
N LYS A 189 -3.74 19.68 13.01
CA LYS A 189 -3.46 18.42 13.73
C LYS A 189 -2.01 18.35 14.21
N TRP A 190 -1.06 18.72 13.36
CA TRP A 190 0.35 18.75 13.73
C TRP A 190 0.61 19.73 14.88
N PHE A 191 0.03 20.92 14.81
CA PHE A 191 0.14 21.92 15.88
C PHE A 191 -0.40 21.40 17.21
N ILE A 192 -1.56 20.73 17.20
CA ILE A 192 -2.11 20.06 18.40
C ILE A 192 -1.15 18.98 18.91
N LYS A 193 -0.59 18.15 18.03
CA LYS A 193 0.39 17.12 18.42
C LYS A 193 1.65 17.72 19.05
N VAL A 194 2.12 18.86 18.54
CA VAL A 194 3.27 19.58 19.11
C VAL A 194 2.93 20.10 20.51
N LEU A 195 1.79 20.74 20.70
CA LEU A 195 1.32 21.24 21.98
C LEU A 195 1.13 20.12 23.01
N ALA A 196 0.52 19.01 22.58
CA ALA A 196 0.28 17.84 23.41
C ALA A 196 1.54 16.98 23.66
N ARG A 197 2.69 17.37 23.15
CA ARG A 197 3.94 16.60 23.19
C ARG A 197 3.79 15.15 22.71
N HIS A 198 2.91 14.95 21.70
CA HIS A 198 2.63 13.62 21.15
C HIS A 198 3.90 13.01 20.54
N PRO A 199 4.14 11.69 20.65
CA PRO A 199 5.33 11.03 20.09
C PRO A 199 5.49 11.19 18.56
N ASP A 200 4.40 11.36 17.81
CA ASP A 200 4.42 11.59 16.36
C ASP A 200 4.54 13.06 15.92
N LYS A 201 4.91 13.97 16.83
CA LYS A 201 5.05 15.41 16.53
C LYS A 201 6.16 15.75 15.55
N SER A 202 7.10 14.84 15.31
CA SER A 202 8.26 15.06 14.44
C SER A 202 7.93 15.08 12.95
N ARG A 203 6.74 14.64 12.56
CA ARG A 203 6.30 14.67 11.17
C ARG A 203 5.44 15.91 10.94
N GLY A 204 6.02 16.88 10.22
CA GLY A 204 5.26 17.99 9.69
C GLY A 204 4.21 17.52 8.65
N PRO A 205 3.24 18.38 8.30
CA PRO A 205 2.29 18.08 7.24
C PRO A 205 3.03 17.83 5.94
N SER A 206 2.63 16.78 5.22
CA SER A 206 3.12 16.47 3.87
C SER A 206 2.02 16.82 2.86
N ILE A 207 2.42 17.52 1.81
CA ILE A 207 1.57 17.73 0.63
C ILE A 207 1.58 16.48 -0.21
#